data_474e42e1fe377a2bf078a35d52401cee
#
_entry.id   474e42e1fe377a2bf078a35d52401cee
#
_cell.length_a   1.000
_cell.length_b   1.000
_cell.length_c   1.000
_cell.angle_alpha   90.00
_cell.angle_beta   90.00
_cell.angle_gamma   90.00
#
_symmetry.space_group_name_H-M   'P 1'
#
loop_
_entity.id
_entity.type
_entity.pdbx_description
1 polymer ?
#
loop_
_entity_poly.entity_id
_entity_poly.type
_entity_poly.pdbx_seq_one_letter_code
_entity_poly.pdbx_strand_id
1 'polypeptide(L)'
;MSHGYRRFLASILLVDLVLAAGAGCQRAARKSGSFPASGEVSGWTKTGDTRTFDATNLWRYIDGDAERYLKAGVQSVSTCDYKYEGKTDAVADVYTMTSAEGAGKIFESEPQRNAKPVTMGDDARLYGQSLVFRKGRYLTRIVAYNESPEVQPAILALGRAMAERLEK
;
A
#
# COMPACT_ATOMS: atom_id res chain seq x y z
N MET A 1 84.96 -18.10 35.34
CA MET A 1 84.00 -17.09 35.76
C MET A 1 82.93 -17.02 34.70
N SER A 2 81.78 -17.60 34.94
CA SER A 2 80.69 -17.85 34.00
C SER A 2 79.62 -16.82 34.18
N HIS A 3 79.14 -16.30 33.13
CA HIS A 3 77.88 -15.55 33.14
C HIS A 3 76.98 -16.10 32.06
N GLY A 4 75.88 -16.78 32.55
CA GLY A 4 74.88 -17.34 31.70
C GLY A 4 73.89 -16.29 31.15
N TYR A 5 73.61 -16.30 29.88
CA TYR A 5 72.57 -15.54 29.22
C TYR A 5 71.28 -16.38 29.21
N ARG A 6 70.27 -15.96 29.99
CA ARG A 6 68.91 -16.48 29.90
C ARG A 6 68.17 -15.77 28.75
N ARG A 7 67.85 -16.52 27.70
CA ARG A 7 67.00 -16.09 26.61
C ARG A 7 65.53 -16.13 27.07
N PHE A 8 64.89 -14.95 27.10
CA PHE A 8 63.46 -14.86 27.25
C PHE A 8 62.82 -14.93 25.84
N LEU A 9 62.06 -16.01 25.59
CA LEU A 9 61.19 -16.12 24.41
C LEU A 9 59.88 -15.41 24.76
N ALA A 10 59.64 -14.28 24.11
CA ALA A 10 58.36 -13.59 24.13
C ALA A 10 57.44 -14.24 23.11
N SER A 11 56.46 -14.99 23.58
CA SER A 11 55.37 -15.49 22.73
C SER A 11 54.40 -14.37 22.43
N ILE A 12 54.35 -13.95 21.17
CA ILE A 12 53.37 -13.02 20.67
C ILE A 12 52.08 -13.85 20.37
N LEU A 13 51.04 -13.68 21.18
CA LEU A 13 49.73 -14.19 20.89
C LEU A 13 49.06 -13.26 19.90
N LEU A 14 48.91 -13.74 18.67
CA LEU A 14 48.06 -13.09 17.63
C LEU A 14 46.59 -13.41 18.03
N VAL A 15 45.88 -12.38 18.44
CA VAL A 15 44.43 -12.47 18.61
C VAL A 15 43.78 -12.08 17.28
N ASP A 16 43.36 -13.07 16.51
CA ASP A 16 42.54 -12.88 15.32
C ASP A 16 41.13 -12.43 15.74
N LEU A 17 40.85 -11.13 15.59
CA LEU A 17 39.53 -10.55 15.78
C LEU A 17 38.69 -10.82 14.52
N VAL A 18 37.94 -11.93 14.50
CA VAL A 18 36.96 -12.23 13.46
C VAL A 18 35.80 -11.27 13.62
N LEU A 19 35.77 -10.19 12.84
CA LEU A 19 34.56 -9.36 12.65
C LEU A 19 33.53 -10.17 11.84
N ALA A 20 32.63 -10.86 12.51
CA ALA A 20 31.43 -11.39 11.89
C ALA A 20 30.53 -10.21 11.49
N ALA A 21 30.62 -9.79 10.22
CA ALA A 21 29.64 -8.89 9.63
C ALA A 21 28.31 -9.62 9.52
N GLY A 22 27.49 -9.51 10.58
CA GLY A 22 26.10 -9.95 10.55
C GLY A 22 25.33 -9.11 9.53
N ALA A 23 25.18 -9.63 8.31
CA ALA A 23 24.21 -9.12 7.36
C ALA A 23 22.79 -9.38 7.93
N GLY A 24 22.36 -8.51 8.84
CA GLY A 24 20.98 -8.47 9.31
C GLY A 24 20.10 -8.14 8.12
N CYS A 25 19.43 -9.13 7.54
CA CYS A 25 18.28 -8.89 6.71
C CYS A 25 17.25 -8.14 7.56
N GLN A 26 17.27 -6.82 7.49
CA GLN A 26 16.18 -6.00 8.00
C GLN A 26 14.95 -6.33 7.16
N ARG A 27 14.17 -7.30 7.66
CA ARG A 27 12.83 -7.56 7.14
C ARG A 27 12.07 -6.26 7.34
N ALA A 28 11.84 -5.50 6.24
CA ALA A 28 11.08 -4.27 6.30
C ALA A 28 9.79 -4.54 7.09
N ALA A 29 9.57 -3.79 8.16
CA ALA A 29 8.40 -3.95 9.00
C ALA A 29 7.17 -3.83 8.09
N ARG A 30 6.33 -4.88 8.08
CA ARG A 30 5.13 -4.92 7.24
C ARG A 30 4.25 -3.75 7.66
N LYS A 31 4.03 -2.81 6.74
CA LYS A 31 3.18 -1.64 6.98
C LYS A 31 1.79 -2.13 7.35
N SER A 32 1.29 -1.80 8.55
CA SER A 32 -0.01 -2.27 9.01
C SER A 32 -1.16 -1.55 8.31
N GLY A 33 -2.17 -2.30 7.84
CA GLY A 33 -3.38 -1.77 7.21
C GLY A 33 -3.19 -1.35 5.76
N SER A 34 -4.31 -1.28 5.02
CA SER A 34 -4.34 -0.96 3.59
C SER A 34 -4.10 0.52 3.29
N PHE A 35 -4.31 1.39 4.28
CA PHE A 35 -4.29 2.84 4.13
C PHE A 35 -3.00 3.43 4.71
N PRO A 36 -2.21 4.17 3.91
CA PRO A 36 -1.05 4.92 4.40
C PRO A 36 -1.43 5.91 5.52
N ALA A 37 -0.58 6.05 6.53
CA ALA A 37 -0.73 7.07 7.55
C ALA A 37 -0.37 8.46 7.01
N SER A 38 -0.76 9.51 7.72
CA SER A 38 -0.39 10.89 7.36
C SER A 38 1.12 11.04 7.20
N GLY A 39 1.55 11.63 6.09
CA GLY A 39 2.96 11.88 5.78
C GLY A 39 3.73 10.66 5.22
N GLU A 40 3.17 9.46 5.19
CA GLU A 40 3.83 8.30 4.54
C GLU A 40 3.88 8.42 3.01
N VAL A 41 2.95 9.17 2.43
CA VAL A 41 2.95 9.57 1.03
C VAL A 41 2.99 11.08 0.98
N SER A 42 3.95 11.64 0.26
CA SER A 42 4.18 13.10 0.20
C SER A 42 2.90 13.84 -0.17
N GLY A 43 2.60 14.91 0.57
CA GLY A 43 1.43 15.76 0.39
C GLY A 43 0.11 15.19 0.93
N TRP A 44 0.04 13.89 1.27
CA TRP A 44 -1.19 13.27 1.75
C TRP A 44 -1.29 13.24 3.28
N THR A 45 -2.42 13.69 3.77
CA THR A 45 -2.82 13.62 5.18
C THR A 45 -4.11 12.83 5.29
N LYS A 46 -4.12 11.81 6.14
CA LYS A 46 -5.32 11.07 6.52
C LYS A 46 -6.17 11.96 7.43
N THR A 47 -7.45 12.19 7.09
CA THR A 47 -8.31 13.17 7.78
C THR A 47 -9.41 12.52 8.63
N GLY A 48 -9.53 11.19 8.61
CA GLY A 48 -10.52 10.47 9.40
C GLY A 48 -10.07 9.06 9.74
N ASP A 49 -10.83 8.41 10.62
CA ASP A 49 -10.64 7.01 10.92
C ASP A 49 -11.07 6.12 9.75
N THR A 50 -10.44 4.96 9.64
CA THR A 50 -10.90 3.95 8.68
C THR A 50 -12.25 3.40 9.11
N ARG A 51 -13.24 3.50 8.23
CA ARG A 51 -14.58 2.93 8.40
C ARG A 51 -14.66 1.64 7.59
N THR A 52 -15.35 0.64 8.10
CA THR A 52 -15.52 -0.65 7.40
C THR A 52 -17.00 -1.02 7.38
N PHE A 53 -17.46 -1.44 6.21
CA PHE A 53 -18.82 -1.95 5.98
C PHE A 53 -18.69 -3.37 5.42
N ASP A 54 -19.44 -4.29 5.99
CA ASP A 54 -19.53 -5.68 5.51
C ASP A 54 -20.68 -5.87 4.51
N ALA A 55 -20.81 -7.07 3.97
CA ALA A 55 -21.83 -7.38 2.98
C ALA A 55 -23.27 -7.12 3.49
N THR A 56 -23.53 -7.16 4.80
CA THR A 56 -24.87 -6.98 5.37
C THR A 56 -25.27 -5.51 5.50
N ASN A 57 -24.30 -4.61 5.56
CA ASN A 57 -24.51 -3.17 5.73
C ASN A 57 -23.89 -2.31 4.61
N LEU A 58 -23.40 -2.94 3.54
CA LEU A 58 -22.77 -2.27 2.41
C LEU A 58 -23.63 -1.17 1.78
N TRP A 59 -24.95 -1.37 1.75
CA TRP A 59 -25.93 -0.41 1.24
C TRP A 59 -25.88 0.95 1.94
N ARG A 60 -25.38 1.00 3.18
CA ARG A 60 -25.19 2.27 3.91
C ARG A 60 -24.06 3.12 3.35
N TYR A 61 -23.16 2.52 2.60
CA TYR A 61 -22.00 3.18 2.03
C TYR A 61 -22.14 3.42 0.52
N ILE A 62 -22.50 2.40 -0.24
CA ILE A 62 -22.71 2.48 -1.69
C ILE A 62 -24.17 2.25 -2.03
N ASP A 63 -25.00 3.28 -1.80
CA ASP A 63 -26.41 3.24 -2.16
C ASP A 63 -26.59 3.01 -3.66
N GLY A 64 -27.58 2.20 -4.03
CA GLY A 64 -27.92 1.88 -5.43
C GLY A 64 -26.98 0.90 -6.15
N ASP A 65 -25.71 0.81 -5.80
CA ASP A 65 -24.71 -0.05 -6.48
C ASP A 65 -24.31 -1.30 -5.66
N ALA A 66 -24.77 -1.39 -4.42
CA ALA A 66 -24.41 -2.48 -3.49
C ALA A 66 -24.70 -3.87 -4.07
N GLU A 67 -25.82 -4.04 -4.80
CA GLU A 67 -26.18 -5.33 -5.40
C GLU A 67 -25.13 -5.85 -6.39
N ARG A 68 -24.51 -4.97 -7.19
CA ARG A 68 -23.46 -5.33 -8.15
C ARG A 68 -22.26 -5.92 -7.42
N TYR A 69 -21.85 -5.29 -6.32
CA TYR A 69 -20.73 -5.76 -5.49
C TYR A 69 -21.08 -7.06 -4.76
N LEU A 70 -22.29 -7.18 -4.22
CA LEU A 70 -22.77 -8.40 -3.57
C LEU A 70 -22.79 -9.59 -4.54
N LYS A 71 -23.30 -9.40 -5.76
CA LYS A 71 -23.29 -10.43 -6.81
C LYS A 71 -21.86 -10.84 -7.24
N ALA A 72 -20.89 -9.93 -7.14
CA ALA A 72 -19.49 -10.21 -7.40
C ALA A 72 -18.76 -10.82 -6.19
N GLY A 73 -19.42 -10.98 -5.06
CA GLY A 73 -18.87 -11.63 -3.87
C GLY A 73 -18.05 -10.70 -2.98
N VAL A 74 -18.49 -9.44 -2.80
CA VAL A 74 -17.86 -8.56 -1.82
C VAL A 74 -18.05 -9.08 -0.40
N GLN A 75 -16.97 -9.07 0.38
CA GLN A 75 -17.00 -9.37 1.82
C GLN A 75 -17.10 -8.10 2.66
N SER A 76 -16.34 -7.08 2.28
CA SER A 76 -16.33 -5.78 2.96
C SER A 76 -15.76 -4.70 2.07
N VAL A 77 -16.06 -3.44 2.42
CA VAL A 77 -15.33 -2.26 1.97
C VAL A 77 -14.76 -1.55 3.19
N SER A 78 -13.49 -1.22 3.14
CA SER A 78 -12.87 -0.27 4.06
C SER A 78 -12.65 1.04 3.33
N THR A 79 -12.97 2.16 3.95
CA THR A 79 -12.87 3.51 3.38
C THR A 79 -12.12 4.45 4.31
N CYS A 80 -11.39 5.38 3.73
CA CYS A 80 -10.63 6.38 4.46
C CYS A 80 -10.59 7.71 3.71
N ASP A 81 -10.81 8.79 4.45
CA ASP A 81 -10.75 10.14 3.93
C ASP A 81 -9.32 10.70 4.00
N TYR A 82 -8.91 11.41 2.95
CA TYR A 82 -7.60 12.02 2.80
C TYR A 82 -7.72 13.48 2.34
N LYS A 83 -6.66 14.24 2.59
CA LYS A 83 -6.48 15.59 2.05
C LYS A 83 -5.09 15.71 1.45
N TYR A 84 -5.00 16.18 0.20
CA TYR A 84 -3.75 16.47 -0.50
C TYR A 84 -3.38 17.94 -0.37
N GLU A 85 -2.15 18.24 0.08
CA GLU A 85 -1.59 19.59 0.28
C GLU A 85 -2.53 20.53 1.07
N GLY A 86 -3.34 20.00 1.98
CA GLY A 86 -4.30 20.76 2.75
C GLY A 86 -5.47 21.37 1.94
N LYS A 87 -5.59 21.05 0.64
CA LYS A 87 -6.52 21.70 -0.31
C LYS A 87 -7.50 20.74 -0.95
N THR A 88 -7.05 19.57 -1.41
CA THR A 88 -7.88 18.65 -2.17
C THR A 88 -8.32 17.48 -1.32
N ASP A 89 -9.62 17.39 -1.06
CA ASP A 89 -10.21 16.23 -0.39
C ASP A 89 -10.25 15.03 -1.33
N ALA A 90 -10.04 13.84 -0.77
CA ALA A 90 -10.12 12.58 -1.49
C ALA A 90 -10.65 11.48 -0.58
N VAL A 91 -11.26 10.46 -1.18
CA VAL A 91 -11.64 9.23 -0.52
C VAL A 91 -10.90 8.05 -1.18
N ALA A 92 -10.44 7.13 -0.36
CA ALA A 92 -9.84 5.89 -0.80
C ALA A 92 -10.62 4.70 -0.24
N ASP A 93 -11.01 3.78 -1.12
CA ASP A 93 -11.77 2.58 -0.80
C ASP A 93 -10.97 1.33 -1.13
N VAL A 94 -11.06 0.32 -0.27
CA VAL A 94 -10.55 -1.03 -0.51
C VAL A 94 -11.70 -2.02 -0.33
N TYR A 95 -12.18 -2.56 -1.43
CA TYR A 95 -13.16 -3.65 -1.45
C TYR A 95 -12.42 -4.98 -1.35
N THR A 96 -12.76 -5.78 -0.34
CA THR A 96 -12.27 -7.15 -0.19
C THR A 96 -13.32 -8.09 -0.77
N MET A 97 -12.94 -8.80 -1.82
CA MET A 97 -13.82 -9.77 -2.49
C MET A 97 -13.53 -11.19 -1.99
N THR A 98 -14.45 -12.12 -2.22
CA THR A 98 -14.23 -13.55 -1.95
C THR A 98 -13.16 -14.15 -2.85
N SER A 99 -12.98 -13.59 -4.06
CA SER A 99 -12.01 -14.08 -5.05
C SER A 99 -11.44 -12.97 -5.93
N ALA A 100 -10.32 -13.25 -6.58
CA ALA A 100 -9.73 -12.37 -7.60
C ALA A 100 -10.65 -12.21 -8.83
N GLU A 101 -11.44 -13.24 -9.16
CA GLU A 101 -12.44 -13.18 -10.23
C GLU A 101 -13.53 -12.15 -9.91
N GLY A 102 -14.02 -12.11 -8.65
CA GLY A 102 -14.99 -11.12 -8.20
C GLY A 102 -14.45 -9.69 -8.33
N ALA A 103 -13.19 -9.46 -7.92
CA ALA A 103 -12.52 -8.18 -8.10
C ALA A 103 -12.40 -7.80 -9.59
N GLY A 104 -12.06 -8.78 -10.45
CA GLY A 104 -11.99 -8.62 -11.89
C GLY A 104 -13.34 -8.21 -12.51
N LYS A 105 -14.44 -8.87 -12.12
CA LYS A 105 -15.79 -8.53 -12.60
C LYS A 105 -16.18 -7.08 -12.32
N ILE A 106 -15.88 -6.59 -11.11
CA ILE A 106 -16.15 -5.18 -10.79
C ILE A 106 -15.22 -4.27 -11.59
N PHE A 107 -13.92 -4.56 -11.66
CA PHE A 107 -12.97 -3.76 -12.43
C PHE A 107 -13.36 -3.65 -13.91
N GLU A 108 -13.77 -4.74 -14.56
CA GLU A 108 -14.19 -4.73 -15.95
C GLU A 108 -15.51 -3.98 -16.17
N SER A 109 -16.37 -3.89 -15.16
CA SER A 109 -17.61 -3.11 -15.23
C SER A 109 -17.39 -1.60 -15.07
N GLU A 110 -16.19 -1.14 -14.69
CA GLU A 110 -15.86 0.28 -14.63
C GLU A 110 -15.80 0.90 -16.04
N PRO A 111 -16.25 2.17 -16.20
CA PRO A 111 -16.23 2.84 -17.49
C PRO A 111 -14.84 2.83 -18.11
N GLN A 112 -14.74 2.50 -19.39
CA GLN A 112 -13.46 2.55 -20.11
C GLN A 112 -13.21 3.89 -20.78
N ARG A 113 -14.25 4.69 -20.95
CA ARG A 113 -14.14 6.03 -21.58
C ARG A 113 -13.26 6.94 -20.74
N ASN A 114 -12.28 7.58 -21.37
CA ASN A 114 -11.28 8.46 -20.74
C ASN A 114 -10.36 7.78 -19.72
N ALA A 115 -10.38 6.45 -19.63
CA ALA A 115 -9.47 5.69 -18.81
C ALA A 115 -8.10 5.59 -19.48
N LYS A 116 -7.04 5.85 -18.71
CA LYS A 116 -5.65 5.60 -19.11
C LYS A 116 -5.14 4.37 -18.36
N PRO A 117 -4.68 3.31 -19.05
CA PRO A 117 -4.08 2.17 -18.38
C PRO A 117 -2.78 2.60 -17.68
N VAL A 118 -2.55 2.11 -16.46
CA VAL A 118 -1.33 2.35 -15.70
C VAL A 118 -0.85 1.05 -15.07
N THR A 119 0.46 0.90 -14.89
CA THR A 119 1.03 -0.29 -14.25
C THR A 119 0.91 -0.18 -12.74
N MET A 120 -0.04 -0.93 -12.16
CA MET A 120 -0.27 -1.03 -10.72
C MET A 120 -1.15 -2.25 -10.39
N GLY A 121 -0.78 -3.02 -9.38
CA GLY A 121 -1.50 -4.25 -9.04
C GLY A 121 -1.48 -5.27 -10.19
N ASP A 122 -2.62 -5.90 -10.43
CA ASP A 122 -2.83 -6.78 -11.57
C ASP A 122 -3.32 -5.98 -12.79
N ASP A 123 -4.23 -5.02 -12.56
CA ASP A 123 -4.73 -4.07 -13.56
C ASP A 123 -5.08 -2.73 -12.89
N ALA A 124 -4.93 -1.64 -13.64
CA ALA A 124 -5.29 -0.30 -13.15
C ALA A 124 -5.72 0.65 -14.27
N ARG A 125 -6.64 1.57 -13.94
CA ARG A 125 -7.14 2.64 -14.81
C ARG A 125 -7.09 3.96 -14.07
N LEU A 126 -6.44 4.95 -14.67
CA LEU A 126 -6.38 6.34 -14.21
C LEU A 126 -7.37 7.18 -15.03
N TYR A 127 -8.14 8.00 -14.33
CA TYR A 127 -9.05 9.00 -14.90
C TYR A 127 -8.59 10.41 -14.51
N GLY A 128 -9.36 11.44 -14.85
CA GLY A 128 -9.03 12.84 -14.53
C GLY A 128 -8.72 13.05 -13.05
N GLN A 129 -9.60 12.56 -12.18
CA GLN A 129 -9.50 12.74 -10.74
C GLN A 129 -9.66 11.44 -9.93
N SER A 130 -9.57 10.28 -10.57
CA SER A 130 -9.73 9.00 -9.89
C SER A 130 -8.82 7.93 -10.45
N LEU A 131 -8.54 6.94 -9.59
CA LEU A 131 -7.78 5.74 -9.89
C LEU A 131 -8.58 4.54 -9.42
N VAL A 132 -8.68 3.52 -10.27
CA VAL A 132 -9.19 2.21 -9.90
C VAL A 132 -8.13 1.17 -10.24
N PHE A 133 -7.82 0.29 -9.29
CA PHE A 133 -6.94 -0.84 -9.55
C PHE A 133 -7.40 -2.09 -8.79
N ARG A 134 -7.01 -3.25 -9.29
CA ARG A 134 -7.18 -4.52 -8.59
C ARG A 134 -5.83 -5.18 -8.28
N LYS A 135 -5.78 -5.93 -7.18
CA LYS A 135 -4.64 -6.77 -6.81
C LYS A 135 -5.15 -8.01 -6.07
N GLY A 136 -5.02 -9.17 -6.69
CA GLY A 136 -5.63 -10.39 -6.19
C GLY A 136 -7.14 -10.20 -6.00
N ARG A 137 -7.64 -10.45 -4.79
CA ARG A 137 -9.05 -10.28 -4.42
C ARG A 137 -9.45 -8.87 -4.01
N TYR A 138 -8.54 -7.91 -4.08
CA TYR A 138 -8.83 -6.52 -3.69
C TYR A 138 -9.11 -5.65 -4.91
N LEU A 139 -10.16 -4.86 -4.81
CA LEU A 139 -10.42 -3.73 -5.71
C LEU A 139 -10.24 -2.45 -4.90
N THR A 140 -9.43 -1.53 -5.40
CA THR A 140 -9.19 -0.24 -4.77
C THR A 140 -9.66 0.88 -5.67
N ARG A 141 -10.33 1.86 -5.08
CA ARG A 141 -10.74 3.09 -5.76
C ARG A 141 -10.25 4.29 -4.95
N ILE A 142 -9.68 5.28 -5.64
CA ILE A 142 -9.31 6.57 -5.06
C ILE A 142 -9.99 7.64 -5.89
N VAL A 143 -10.73 8.52 -5.25
CA VAL A 143 -11.41 9.65 -5.91
C VAL A 143 -11.03 10.94 -5.19
N ALA A 144 -10.49 11.90 -5.94
CA ALA A 144 -10.26 13.27 -5.46
C ALA A 144 -11.41 14.17 -5.92
N TYR A 145 -11.74 15.18 -5.12
CA TYR A 145 -12.86 16.08 -5.40
C TYR A 145 -12.43 17.38 -6.09
N ASN A 146 -11.26 17.36 -6.74
CA ASN A 146 -10.77 18.48 -7.54
C ASN A 146 -9.94 17.94 -8.72
N GLU A 147 -10.12 18.56 -9.88
CA GLU A 147 -9.30 18.33 -11.07
C GLU A 147 -8.22 19.41 -11.17
N SER A 148 -7.00 19.07 -10.79
CA SER A 148 -5.82 19.90 -11.05
C SER A 148 -4.69 19.04 -11.60
N PRO A 149 -3.71 19.63 -12.32
CA PRO A 149 -2.60 18.88 -12.90
C PRO A 149 -1.81 18.05 -11.89
N GLU A 150 -1.77 18.49 -10.63
CA GLU A 150 -1.04 17.83 -9.54
C GLU A 150 -1.81 16.60 -8.98
N VAL A 151 -3.12 16.53 -9.19
CA VAL A 151 -3.97 15.49 -8.58
C VAL A 151 -3.68 14.10 -9.15
N GLN A 152 -3.50 13.97 -10.47
CA GLN A 152 -3.22 12.65 -11.06
C GLN A 152 -1.93 12.02 -10.54
N PRO A 153 -0.76 12.69 -10.55
CA PRO A 153 0.45 12.11 -9.96
C PRO A 153 0.32 11.84 -8.45
N ALA A 154 -0.40 12.69 -7.73
CA ALA A 154 -0.64 12.48 -6.30
C ALA A 154 -1.49 11.23 -6.02
N ILE A 155 -2.60 11.03 -6.75
CA ILE A 155 -3.44 9.83 -6.67
C ILE A 155 -2.63 8.57 -7.03
N LEU A 156 -1.78 8.63 -8.05
CA LEU A 156 -0.91 7.50 -8.42
C LEU A 156 0.08 7.16 -7.30
N ALA A 157 0.66 8.16 -6.63
CA ALA A 157 1.57 7.93 -5.51
C ALA A 157 0.84 7.26 -4.33
N LEU A 158 -0.36 7.74 -3.98
CA LEU A 158 -1.20 7.14 -2.94
C LEU A 158 -1.59 5.71 -3.30
N GLY A 159 -2.04 5.49 -4.53
CA GLY A 159 -2.42 4.16 -5.04
C GLY A 159 -1.28 3.15 -4.99
N ARG A 160 -0.05 3.53 -5.38
CA ARG A 160 1.13 2.67 -5.29
C ARG A 160 1.43 2.27 -3.85
N ALA A 161 1.41 3.24 -2.94
CA ALA A 161 1.61 2.98 -1.52
C ALA A 161 0.54 2.05 -0.92
N MET A 162 -0.72 2.14 -1.40
CA MET A 162 -1.79 1.20 -1.03
C MET A 162 -1.57 -0.17 -1.65
N ALA A 163 -1.22 -0.25 -2.94
CA ALA A 163 -0.98 -1.52 -3.63
C ALA A 163 0.16 -2.35 -2.99
N GLU A 164 1.19 -1.68 -2.43
CA GLU A 164 2.27 -2.35 -1.69
C GLU A 164 1.80 -3.02 -0.40
N ARG A 165 0.70 -2.55 0.20
CA ARG A 165 0.14 -3.06 1.46
C ARG A 165 -0.84 -4.21 1.27
N LEU A 166 -1.42 -4.33 0.07
CA LEU A 166 -2.36 -5.40 -0.25
C LEU A 166 -1.59 -6.67 -0.60
N GLU A 167 -2.00 -7.79 0.00
CA GLU A 167 -1.49 -9.11 -0.35
C GLU A 167 -2.10 -9.60 -1.69
N LYS A 168 -1.42 -10.56 -2.35
CA LYS A 168 -1.99 -11.23 -3.53
C LYS A 168 -2.95 -12.33 -3.13
#